data_1e70dca00cc927db65c088d171e73b65
#
_entry.id   1e70dca00cc927db65c088d171e73b65
#
_cell.length_a   1.000
_cell.length_b   1.000
_cell.length_c   1.000
_cell.angle_alpha   90.00
_cell.angle_beta   90.00
_cell.angle_gamma   90.00
#
_symmetry.space_group_name_H-M   'P 1'
#
loop_
_entity.id
_entity.type
_entity.pdbx_description
1 polymer ?
#
loop_
_entity_poly.entity_id
_entity_poly.type
_entity_poly.pdbx_seq_one_letter_code
_entity_poly.pdbx_strand_id
1 'polypeptide(L)'
;IIGNLFISNYQESRKLGIIMLASAAIAPCSLIGFSLVALMLASNSGAFWIACCFAILTSALSSVFLVSSMTVLQIKVPDAFRGRVMGIHSITFSMISLGGLAAGALAAQFSAPVAVVIGALVVLSSVTWVVFKVSEIAKLDLNLQSKQTESFQ
;
A
#
# COMPACT_ATOMS: atom_id res chain seq x y z
N ILE A 1 15.41 -6.29 3.23
CA ILE A 1 16.46 -6.70 2.27
C ILE A 1 15.93 -7.84 1.37
N ILE A 2 15.34 -8.90 1.94
CA ILE A 2 14.85 -10.07 1.18
C ILE A 2 13.72 -9.69 0.21
N GLY A 3 12.78 -8.82 0.62
CA GLY A 3 11.69 -8.33 -0.24
C GLY A 3 12.17 -7.56 -1.47
N ASN A 4 13.26 -6.83 -1.35
CA ASN A 4 13.81 -6.02 -2.45
C ASN A 4 14.52 -6.88 -3.51
N LEU A 5 15.12 -8.00 -3.13
CA LEU A 5 15.72 -8.96 -4.06
C LEU A 5 14.67 -9.67 -4.94
N PHE A 6 13.46 -9.86 -4.43
CA PHE A 6 12.36 -10.46 -5.20
C PHE A 6 11.87 -9.56 -6.34
N ILE A 7 11.91 -8.22 -6.14
CA ILE A 7 11.41 -7.24 -7.12
C ILE A 7 12.41 -7.03 -8.26
N SER A 8 13.72 -7.12 -8.00
CA SER A 8 14.75 -6.87 -9.02
C SER A 8 14.70 -7.87 -10.19
N ASN A 9 14.06 -9.02 -10.01
CA ASN A 9 13.92 -10.06 -11.04
C ASN A 9 12.62 -9.92 -11.88
N TYR A 10 11.73 -8.94 -11.58
CA TYR A 10 10.44 -8.77 -12.24
C TYR A 10 10.37 -7.45 -13.04
N GLN A 11 10.88 -7.48 -14.26
CA GLN A 11 11.00 -6.30 -15.14
C GLN A 11 9.73 -5.96 -15.96
N GLU A 12 8.63 -6.67 -15.78
CA GLU A 12 7.39 -6.44 -16.50
C GLU A 12 6.49 -5.43 -15.76
N SER A 13 6.34 -4.22 -16.29
CA SER A 13 5.60 -3.09 -15.69
C SER A 13 4.17 -3.43 -15.23
N ARG A 14 3.50 -4.39 -15.89
CA ARG A 14 2.14 -4.83 -15.53
C ARG A 14 2.13 -5.67 -14.25
N LYS A 15 3.14 -6.50 -14.07
CA LYS A 15 3.27 -7.35 -12.88
C LYS A 15 3.66 -6.53 -11.66
N LEU A 16 4.49 -5.50 -11.83
CA LEU A 16 4.83 -4.56 -10.74
C LEU A 16 3.60 -3.83 -10.18
N GLY A 17 2.67 -3.39 -11.05
CA GLY A 17 1.42 -2.77 -10.60
C GLY A 17 0.54 -3.71 -9.77
N ILE A 18 0.44 -4.98 -10.16
CA ILE A 18 -0.33 -6.00 -9.43
C ILE A 18 0.33 -6.28 -8.06
N ILE A 19 1.65 -6.44 -8.02
CA ILE A 19 2.40 -6.66 -6.78
C ILE A 19 2.23 -5.47 -5.83
N MET A 20 2.29 -4.25 -6.34
CA MET A 20 2.08 -3.03 -5.58
C MET A 20 0.66 -2.97 -4.97
N LEU A 21 -0.38 -3.26 -5.76
CA LEU A 21 -1.77 -3.28 -5.28
C LEU A 21 -2.02 -4.42 -4.28
N ALA A 22 -1.48 -5.61 -4.55
CA ALA A 22 -1.60 -6.75 -3.64
C ALA A 22 -0.93 -6.47 -2.29
N SER A 23 0.30 -5.93 -2.30
CA SER A 23 1.00 -5.57 -1.06
C SER A 23 0.28 -4.45 -0.30
N ALA A 24 -0.29 -3.46 -1.01
CA ALA A 24 -1.07 -2.39 -0.40
C ALA A 24 -2.36 -2.87 0.27
N ALA A 25 -2.98 -3.95 -0.24
CA ALA A 25 -4.18 -4.54 0.35
C ALA A 25 -3.85 -5.52 1.50
N ILE A 26 -2.81 -6.33 1.37
CA ILE A 26 -2.46 -7.36 2.36
C ILE A 26 -1.79 -6.75 3.60
N ALA A 27 -0.99 -5.70 3.45
CA ALA A 27 -0.28 -5.07 4.58
C ALA A 27 -1.24 -4.56 5.67
N PRO A 28 -2.31 -3.80 5.39
CA PRO A 28 -3.25 -3.38 6.43
C PRO A 28 -4.05 -4.54 7.03
N CYS A 29 -4.34 -5.61 6.28
CA CYS A 29 -4.95 -6.82 6.86
C CYS A 29 -4.02 -7.49 7.89
N SER A 30 -2.72 -7.58 7.58
CA SER A 30 -1.71 -8.06 8.50
C SER A 30 -1.61 -7.18 9.75
N LEU A 31 -1.74 -5.86 9.60
CA LEU A 31 -1.71 -4.90 10.70
C LEU A 31 -2.93 -5.04 11.63
N ILE A 32 -4.10 -5.34 11.08
CA ILE A 32 -5.30 -5.66 11.87
C ILE A 32 -5.07 -6.95 12.65
N GLY A 33 -4.52 -7.99 12.02
CA GLY A 33 -4.17 -9.24 12.70
C GLY A 33 -3.21 -9.01 13.86
N PHE A 34 -2.16 -8.22 13.67
CA PHE A 34 -1.25 -7.81 14.73
C PHE A 34 -1.98 -7.17 15.92
N SER A 35 -2.88 -6.23 15.60
CA SER A 35 -3.62 -5.48 16.61
C SER A 35 -4.61 -6.33 17.41
N LEU A 36 -5.29 -7.28 16.75
CA LEU A 36 -6.19 -8.23 17.39
C LEU A 36 -5.44 -9.18 18.32
N VAL A 37 -4.27 -9.63 17.92
CA VAL A 37 -3.40 -10.44 18.80
C VAL A 37 -2.99 -9.65 20.02
N ALA A 38 -2.63 -8.37 19.86
CA ALA A 38 -2.27 -7.50 20.97
C ALA A 38 -3.43 -7.26 21.96
N LEU A 39 -4.67 -7.17 21.44
CA LEU A 39 -5.87 -6.97 22.27
C LEU A 39 -6.31 -8.23 23.02
N MET A 40 -6.28 -9.39 22.34
CA MET A 40 -6.92 -10.61 22.87
C MET A 40 -5.96 -11.52 23.66
N LEU A 41 -4.67 -11.47 23.36
CA LEU A 41 -3.69 -12.40 23.88
C LEU A 41 -2.56 -11.76 24.69
N ALA A 42 -2.73 -10.53 25.15
CA ALA A 42 -1.68 -9.75 25.85
C ALA A 42 -1.08 -10.47 27.09
N SER A 43 -1.77 -11.47 27.65
CA SER A 43 -1.32 -12.22 28.85
C SER A 43 -0.58 -13.54 28.53
N ASN A 44 -0.52 -13.97 27.25
CA ASN A 44 0.07 -15.26 26.88
C ASN A 44 1.43 -15.08 26.18
N SER A 45 2.46 -15.79 26.68
CA SER A 45 3.81 -15.77 26.09
C SER A 45 3.83 -16.17 24.60
N GLY A 46 2.90 -17.03 24.15
CA GLY A 46 2.75 -17.41 22.74
C GLY A 46 2.27 -16.27 21.85
N ALA A 47 1.49 -15.34 22.36
CA ALA A 47 0.98 -14.19 21.62
C ALA A 47 2.11 -13.27 21.12
N PHE A 48 3.19 -13.15 21.86
CA PHE A 48 4.35 -12.36 21.49
C PHE A 48 4.97 -12.85 20.15
N TRP A 49 5.13 -14.15 19.99
CA TRP A 49 5.70 -14.73 18.76
C TRP A 49 4.77 -14.52 17.55
N ILE A 50 3.46 -14.67 17.76
CA ILE A 50 2.47 -14.43 16.71
C ILE A 50 2.47 -12.96 16.31
N ALA A 51 2.52 -12.04 17.26
CA ALA A 51 2.63 -10.60 17.00
C ALA A 51 3.91 -10.27 16.21
N CYS A 52 5.06 -10.86 16.56
CA CYS A 52 6.30 -10.71 15.82
C CYS A 52 6.16 -11.16 14.36
N CYS A 53 5.51 -12.30 14.10
CA CYS A 53 5.25 -12.77 12.74
C CYS A 53 4.43 -11.77 11.93
N PHE A 54 3.35 -11.23 12.49
CA PHE A 54 2.54 -10.19 11.83
C PHE A 54 3.33 -8.90 11.60
N ALA A 55 4.15 -8.48 12.55
CA ALA A 55 5.01 -7.30 12.40
C ALA A 55 6.03 -7.47 11.26
N ILE A 56 6.68 -8.63 11.17
CA ILE A 56 7.61 -8.96 10.10
C ILE A 56 6.89 -8.94 8.74
N LEU A 57 5.71 -9.58 8.66
CA LEU A 57 4.92 -9.64 7.44
C LEU A 57 4.50 -8.23 6.99
N THR A 58 3.98 -7.42 7.89
CA THR A 58 3.59 -6.03 7.59
C THR A 58 4.77 -5.21 7.11
N SER A 59 5.93 -5.30 7.75
CA SER A 59 7.15 -4.59 7.37
C SER A 59 7.65 -5.02 5.99
N ALA A 60 7.62 -6.32 5.70
CA ALA A 60 8.01 -6.86 4.40
C ALA A 60 7.10 -6.34 3.27
N LEU A 61 5.77 -6.40 3.47
CA LEU A 61 4.78 -5.93 2.50
C LEU A 61 4.87 -4.41 2.28
N SER A 62 5.08 -3.63 3.34
CA SER A 62 5.27 -2.18 3.24
C SER A 62 6.54 -1.83 2.46
N SER A 63 7.64 -2.56 2.66
CA SER A 63 8.87 -2.39 1.89
C SER A 63 8.66 -2.71 0.41
N VAL A 64 7.96 -3.80 0.09
CA VAL A 64 7.60 -4.18 -1.28
C VAL A 64 6.78 -3.08 -1.95
N PHE A 65 5.77 -2.55 -1.26
CA PHE A 65 4.96 -1.44 -1.76
C PHE A 65 5.79 -0.19 -2.05
N LEU A 66 6.65 0.25 -1.13
CA LEU A 66 7.47 1.45 -1.28
C LEU A 66 8.44 1.32 -2.46
N VAL A 67 9.15 0.19 -2.56
CA VAL A 67 10.11 -0.03 -3.66
C VAL A 67 9.39 -0.14 -5.00
N SER A 68 8.28 -0.88 -5.06
CA SER A 68 7.48 -1.01 -6.29
C SER A 68 6.93 0.33 -6.75
N SER A 69 6.43 1.16 -5.82
CA SER A 69 5.92 2.51 -6.09
C SER A 69 7.00 3.41 -6.70
N MET A 70 8.20 3.44 -6.09
CA MET A 70 9.35 4.18 -6.61
C MET A 70 9.78 3.69 -8.00
N THR A 71 9.85 2.38 -8.19
CA THR A 71 10.27 1.76 -9.46
C THR A 71 9.28 2.12 -10.57
N VAL A 72 7.98 2.01 -10.32
CA VAL A 72 6.95 2.38 -11.29
C VAL A 72 7.02 3.85 -11.65
N LEU A 73 7.22 4.74 -10.68
CA LEU A 73 7.42 6.17 -10.94
C LEU A 73 8.62 6.42 -11.85
N GLN A 74 9.76 5.80 -11.56
CA GLN A 74 11.00 5.99 -12.35
C GLN A 74 10.88 5.48 -13.78
N ILE A 75 10.15 4.38 -14.01
CA ILE A 75 9.97 3.78 -15.33
C ILE A 75 8.94 4.56 -16.17
N LYS A 76 7.84 5.02 -15.56
CA LYS A 76 6.70 5.61 -16.27
C LYS A 76 6.84 7.11 -16.52
N VAL A 77 7.64 7.81 -15.72
CA VAL A 77 7.76 9.27 -15.82
C VAL A 77 8.87 9.65 -16.81
N PRO A 78 8.55 10.42 -17.88
CA PRO A 78 9.56 10.97 -18.80
C PRO A 78 10.60 11.82 -18.05
N ASP A 79 11.84 11.81 -18.54
CA ASP A 79 12.98 12.51 -17.88
C ASP A 79 12.72 13.99 -17.64
N ALA A 80 12.00 14.66 -18.56
CA ALA A 80 11.64 16.08 -18.45
C ALA A 80 10.76 16.41 -17.22
N PHE A 81 9.98 15.47 -16.72
CA PHE A 81 9.06 15.65 -15.59
C PHE A 81 9.51 14.95 -14.31
N ARG A 82 10.56 14.15 -14.36
CA ARG A 82 11.05 13.31 -13.26
C ARG A 82 11.31 14.13 -11.99
N GLY A 83 11.96 15.29 -12.10
CA GLY A 83 12.24 16.14 -10.95
C GLY A 83 10.97 16.67 -10.25
N ARG A 84 9.96 17.08 -11.02
CA ARG A 84 8.68 17.57 -10.47
C ARG A 84 7.91 16.46 -9.78
N VAL A 85 7.82 15.29 -10.39
CA VAL A 85 7.10 14.14 -9.83
C VAL A 85 7.81 13.62 -8.57
N MET A 86 9.13 13.55 -8.56
CA MET A 86 9.91 13.17 -7.37
C MET A 86 9.79 14.20 -6.25
N GLY A 87 9.68 15.50 -6.57
CA GLY A 87 9.39 16.55 -5.59
C GLY A 87 8.04 16.32 -4.89
N ILE A 88 6.97 16.03 -5.65
CA ILE A 88 5.66 15.71 -5.09
C ILE A 88 5.73 14.43 -4.23
N HIS A 89 6.44 13.41 -4.71
CA HIS A 89 6.61 12.18 -3.94
C HIS A 89 7.34 12.41 -2.61
N SER A 90 8.35 13.30 -2.59
CA SER A 90 9.07 13.69 -1.35
C SER A 90 8.15 14.38 -0.33
N ILE A 91 7.19 15.20 -0.79
CA ILE A 91 6.18 15.82 0.08
C ILE A 91 5.31 14.75 0.75
N THR A 92 4.98 13.67 0.04
CA THR A 92 4.22 12.54 0.61
C THR A 92 4.94 11.89 1.79
N PHE A 93 6.27 11.80 1.76
CA PHE A 93 7.06 11.32 2.90
C PHE A 93 6.95 12.25 4.12
N SER A 94 6.88 13.56 3.92
CA SER A 94 6.69 14.52 5.01
C SER A 94 5.33 14.34 5.70
N MET A 95 4.31 13.85 5.00
CA MET A 95 2.99 13.54 5.56
C MET A 95 3.02 12.35 6.55
N ILE A 96 4.04 11.50 6.52
CA ILE A 96 4.21 10.38 7.47
C ILE A 96 4.27 10.90 8.91
N SER A 97 4.96 12.02 9.13
CA SER A 97 5.06 12.64 10.47
C SER A 97 3.70 13.10 11.01
N LEU A 98 2.85 13.66 10.14
CA LEU A 98 1.48 14.05 10.50
C LEU A 98 0.61 12.84 10.81
N GLY A 99 0.74 11.77 10.01
CA GLY A 99 0.08 10.49 10.28
C GLY A 99 0.49 9.89 11.63
N GLY A 100 1.78 9.97 11.98
CA GLY A 100 2.27 9.54 13.29
C GLY A 100 1.70 10.33 14.45
N LEU A 101 1.57 11.66 14.31
CA LEU A 101 0.92 12.51 15.32
C LEU A 101 -0.56 12.16 15.50
N ALA A 102 -1.30 11.96 14.40
CA ALA A 102 -2.70 11.57 14.45
C ALA A 102 -2.88 10.20 15.11
N ALA A 103 -2.04 9.23 14.76
CA ALA A 103 -2.06 7.90 15.38
C ALA A 103 -1.71 7.96 16.87
N GLY A 104 -0.74 8.79 17.28
CA GLY A 104 -0.38 9.03 18.67
C GLY A 104 -1.52 9.66 19.48
N ALA A 105 -2.22 10.64 18.90
CA ALA A 105 -3.38 11.27 19.54
C ALA A 105 -4.55 10.27 19.73
N LEU A 106 -4.82 9.41 18.74
CA LEU A 106 -5.82 8.35 18.85
C LEU A 106 -5.41 7.30 19.91
N ALA A 107 -4.14 6.92 19.94
CA ALA A 107 -3.63 5.97 20.93
C ALA A 107 -3.71 6.50 22.35
N ALA A 108 -3.55 7.80 22.56
CA ALA A 108 -3.68 8.45 23.86
C ALA A 108 -5.13 8.47 24.37
N GLN A 109 -6.13 8.55 23.46
CA GLN A 109 -7.54 8.61 23.83
C GLN A 109 -8.17 7.22 24.03
N PHE A 110 -7.82 6.25 23.19
CA PHE A 110 -8.45 4.93 23.19
C PHE A 110 -7.50 3.83 23.67
N SER A 111 -6.53 3.46 22.87
CA SER A 111 -5.38 2.58 23.15
C SER A 111 -4.55 2.43 21.87
N ALA A 112 -3.30 2.02 22.00
CA ALA A 112 -2.43 1.80 20.85
C ALA A 112 -2.98 0.78 19.83
N PRO A 113 -3.49 -0.42 20.23
CA PRO A 113 -4.07 -1.36 19.27
C PRO A 113 -5.29 -0.81 18.53
N VAL A 114 -6.17 -0.05 19.19
CA VAL A 114 -7.35 0.55 18.55
C VAL A 114 -6.95 1.59 17.53
N ALA A 115 -5.97 2.43 17.82
CA ALA A 115 -5.45 3.43 16.87
C ALA A 115 -4.88 2.75 15.62
N VAL A 116 -4.18 1.63 15.78
CA VAL A 116 -3.64 0.84 14.65
C VAL A 116 -4.75 0.25 13.79
N VAL A 117 -5.83 -0.30 14.38
CA VAL A 117 -7.00 -0.81 13.64
C VAL A 117 -7.66 0.30 12.84
N ILE A 118 -7.90 1.46 13.44
CA ILE A 118 -8.49 2.61 12.74
C ILE A 118 -7.62 3.02 11.55
N GLY A 119 -6.31 3.16 11.73
CA GLY A 119 -5.38 3.47 10.65
C GLY A 119 -5.39 2.43 9.53
N ALA A 120 -5.41 1.15 9.87
CA ALA A 120 -5.47 0.07 8.88
C ALA A 120 -6.80 0.08 8.09
N LEU A 121 -7.93 0.38 8.73
CA LEU A 121 -9.23 0.51 8.06
C LEU A 121 -9.27 1.71 7.10
N VAL A 122 -8.67 2.84 7.47
CA VAL A 122 -8.54 4.00 6.59
C VAL A 122 -7.72 3.65 5.34
N VAL A 123 -6.61 2.94 5.51
CA VAL A 123 -5.77 2.48 4.37
C VAL A 123 -6.55 1.49 3.50
N LEU A 124 -7.23 0.50 4.09
CA LEU A 124 -8.04 -0.46 3.33
C LEU A 124 -9.16 0.23 2.54
N SER A 125 -9.87 1.18 3.14
CA SER A 125 -10.94 1.92 2.46
C SER A 125 -10.39 2.72 1.27
N SER A 126 -9.24 3.37 1.43
CA SER A 126 -8.59 4.15 0.37
C SER A 126 -8.09 3.26 -0.77
N VAL A 127 -7.46 2.12 -0.47
CA VAL A 127 -7.02 1.15 -1.48
C VAL A 127 -8.21 0.58 -2.25
N THR A 128 -9.25 0.20 -1.55
CA THR A 128 -10.49 -0.32 -2.16
C THR A 128 -11.11 0.71 -3.10
N TRP A 129 -11.22 1.96 -2.66
CA TRP A 129 -11.75 3.06 -3.49
C TRP A 129 -10.92 3.29 -4.75
N VAL A 130 -9.58 3.30 -4.64
CA VAL A 130 -8.67 3.44 -5.78
C VAL A 130 -8.82 2.28 -6.76
N VAL A 131 -8.90 1.03 -6.27
CA VAL A 131 -9.08 -0.16 -7.12
C VAL A 131 -10.39 -0.09 -7.90
N PHE A 132 -11.50 0.31 -7.27
CA PHE A 132 -12.78 0.51 -7.95
C PHE A 132 -12.70 1.58 -9.04
N LYS A 133 -12.12 2.74 -8.74
CA LYS A 133 -11.96 3.84 -9.71
C LYS A 133 -11.07 3.45 -10.90
N VAL A 134 -9.95 2.80 -10.66
CA VAL A 134 -9.04 2.35 -11.72
C VAL A 134 -9.72 1.29 -12.59
N SER A 135 -10.51 0.38 -12.01
CA SER A 135 -11.27 -0.62 -12.77
C SER A 135 -12.34 0.01 -13.67
N GLU A 136 -13.01 1.08 -13.22
CA GLU A 136 -13.97 1.82 -14.06
C GLU A 136 -13.29 2.52 -15.25
N ILE A 137 -12.15 3.18 -15.01
CA ILE A 137 -11.39 3.87 -16.06
C ILE A 137 -10.88 2.89 -17.12
N ALA A 138 -10.37 1.74 -16.69
CA ALA A 138 -9.91 0.69 -17.61
C ALA A 138 -11.04 0.12 -18.49
N LYS A 139 -12.26 0.00 -17.97
CA LYS A 139 -13.44 -0.41 -18.74
C LYS A 139 -13.87 0.65 -19.77
N LEU A 140 -13.75 1.92 -19.42
CA LEU A 140 -14.07 3.03 -20.33
C LEU A 140 -13.10 3.08 -21.52
N ASP A 141 -11.81 2.88 -21.29
CA ASP A 141 -10.78 2.83 -22.33
C ASP A 141 -11.01 1.68 -23.33
N LEU A 142 -11.36 0.50 -22.83
CA LEU A 142 -11.69 -0.65 -23.66
C LEU A 142 -12.91 -0.39 -24.54
N ASN A 143 -13.95 0.26 -24.00
CA ASN A 143 -15.15 0.61 -24.75
C ASN A 143 -14.92 1.68 -25.81
N LEU A 144 -14.01 2.62 -25.58
CA LEU A 144 -13.65 3.62 -26.57
C LEU A 144 -12.82 3.04 -27.71
N GLN A 145 -11.90 2.10 -27.40
CA GLN A 145 -11.14 1.40 -28.42
C GLN A 145 -12.01 0.52 -29.32
N SER A 146 -12.97 -0.21 -28.74
CA SER A 146 -13.91 -1.04 -29.51
C SER A 146 -14.76 -0.21 -30.48
N LYS A 147 -15.28 0.96 -30.03
CA LYS A 147 -16.04 1.89 -30.88
C LYS A 147 -15.22 2.49 -32.02
N GLN A 148 -13.93 2.79 -31.79
CA GLN A 148 -13.05 3.28 -32.85
C GLN A 148 -12.79 2.22 -33.91
N THR A 149 -12.65 0.96 -33.52
CA THR A 149 -12.45 -0.16 -34.46
C THR A 149 -13.68 -0.39 -35.33
N GLU A 150 -14.90 -0.27 -34.78
CA GLU A 150 -16.16 -0.38 -35.53
C GLU A 150 -16.39 0.77 -36.53
N SER A 151 -15.87 1.97 -36.27
CA SER A 151 -16.04 3.13 -37.12
C SER A 151 -15.10 3.12 -38.34
N PHE A 152 -14.12 2.24 -38.42
CA PHE A 152 -13.18 2.06 -39.52
C PHE A 152 -13.50 0.87 -40.43
N GLN A 153 -14.56 0.11 -40.18
CA GLN A 153 -15.11 -0.92 -41.05
C GLN A 153 -16.33 -0.39 -41.81
#